data_15fc45b5bf699414a011a3e5903bac3a
#
_entry.id   15fc45b5bf699414a011a3e5903bac3a
#
_cell.length_a   1.000
_cell.length_b   1.000
_cell.length_c   1.000
_cell.angle_alpha   90.00
_cell.angle_beta   90.00
_cell.angle_gamma   90.00
#
_symmetry.space_group_name_H-M   'P 1'
#
loop_
_entity.id
_entity.type
_entity.pdbx_description
1 polymer ?
#
loop_
_entity_poly.entity_id
_entity_poly.type
_entity_poly.pdbx_seq_one_letter_code
_entity_poly.pdbx_strand_id
1 'polypeptide(L)'
;TTIALVLFGIVMVFSASYVQASFKHQDGYFFLKRDIIYAILGFVGMMFMSNIDYTFWKKNSLPLCIFTVICLALVLTPLGIEANGAKRWLGIGGATFQPSDIAKFVTIVITAKVIEKRYENIKSLTKGVIPILIIPSIFFILIMLQPNMSTAGTLIIVVFIMLFVAGMNMKFVLSMLAAGVG
;
A
#
# COMPACT_ATOMS: atom_id res chain seq x y z
N THR A 1 13.85 16.30 -3.17
CA THR A 1 14.22 14.86 -3.31
C THR A 1 13.20 14.12 -4.18
N THR A 2 11.88 14.16 -3.91
CA THR A 2 10.83 13.42 -4.64
C THR A 2 10.82 13.75 -6.13
N ILE A 3 10.85 15.03 -6.51
CA ILE A 3 10.87 15.47 -7.92
C ILE A 3 12.08 14.90 -8.66
N ALA A 4 13.27 14.95 -8.05
CA ALA A 4 14.49 14.43 -8.66
C ALA A 4 14.40 12.91 -8.90
N LEU A 5 13.84 12.15 -7.95
CA LEU A 5 13.62 10.70 -8.08
C LEU A 5 12.61 10.37 -9.18
N VAL A 6 11.52 11.15 -9.28
CA VAL A 6 10.50 10.96 -10.32
C VAL A 6 11.08 11.25 -11.70
N LEU A 7 11.83 12.35 -11.87
CA LEU A 7 12.49 12.67 -13.14
C LEU A 7 13.49 11.60 -13.55
N PHE A 8 14.31 11.15 -12.61
CA PHE A 8 15.24 10.04 -12.86
C PHE A 8 14.50 8.75 -13.23
N GLY A 9 13.42 8.43 -12.54
CA GLY A 9 12.57 7.27 -12.84
C GLY A 9 11.98 7.32 -14.25
N ILE A 10 11.45 8.47 -14.69
CA ILE A 10 10.92 8.66 -16.05
C ILE A 10 12.00 8.41 -17.11
N VAL A 11 13.22 8.95 -16.91
CA VAL A 11 14.33 8.73 -17.84
C VAL A 11 14.71 7.25 -17.91
N MET A 12 14.78 6.57 -16.76
CA MET A 12 15.13 5.15 -16.71
C MET A 12 14.07 4.26 -17.36
N VAL A 13 12.79 4.51 -17.10
CA VAL A 13 11.67 3.77 -17.72
C VAL A 13 11.67 4.02 -19.22
N PHE A 14 11.86 5.26 -19.68
CA PHE A 14 11.97 5.57 -21.10
C PHE A 14 13.11 4.79 -21.76
N SER A 15 14.31 4.81 -21.18
CA SER A 15 15.46 4.09 -21.70
C SER A 15 15.22 2.57 -21.81
N ALA A 16 14.60 1.98 -20.78
CA ALA A 16 14.33 0.54 -20.74
C ALA A 16 13.18 0.11 -21.67
N SER A 17 12.17 0.96 -21.86
CA SER A 17 10.95 0.59 -22.58
C SER A 17 10.88 1.06 -24.03
N TYR A 18 11.83 1.90 -24.48
CA TYR A 18 11.85 2.47 -25.83
C TYR A 18 11.78 1.42 -26.94
N VAL A 19 12.61 0.38 -26.85
CA VAL A 19 12.67 -0.70 -27.85
C VAL A 19 11.36 -1.48 -27.86
N GLN A 20 10.82 -1.82 -26.69
CA GLN A 20 9.55 -2.55 -26.57
C GLN A 20 8.36 -1.73 -27.07
N ALA A 21 8.34 -0.42 -26.79
CA ALA A 21 7.32 0.50 -27.25
C ALA A 21 7.31 0.62 -28.80
N SER A 22 8.48 0.74 -29.41
CA SER A 22 8.64 0.81 -30.87
C SER A 22 8.13 -0.44 -31.56
N PHE A 23 8.42 -1.64 -31.01
CA PHE A 23 7.94 -2.90 -31.61
C PHE A 23 6.47 -3.15 -31.40
N LYS A 24 5.91 -2.82 -30.22
CA LYS A 24 4.52 -3.18 -29.85
C LYS A 24 3.48 -2.13 -30.25
N HIS A 25 3.84 -0.86 -30.21
CA HIS A 25 2.91 0.27 -30.42
C HIS A 25 3.27 1.16 -31.60
N GLN A 26 4.36 0.88 -32.34
CA GLN A 26 4.88 1.71 -33.44
C GLN A 26 5.16 3.18 -33.02
N ASP A 27 5.20 3.48 -31.72
CA ASP A 27 5.52 4.77 -31.13
C ASP A 27 6.45 4.56 -29.93
N GLY A 28 7.74 4.87 -30.11
CA GLY A 28 8.75 4.73 -29.04
C GLY A 28 8.49 5.61 -27.80
N TYR A 29 7.65 6.64 -27.94
CA TYR A 29 7.29 7.56 -26.85
C TYR A 29 5.98 7.20 -26.15
N PHE A 30 5.33 6.09 -26.50
CA PHE A 30 4.04 5.70 -25.96
C PHE A 30 4.05 5.61 -24.42
N PHE A 31 5.02 4.90 -23.85
CA PHE A 31 5.15 4.77 -22.40
C PHE A 31 5.56 6.09 -21.75
N LEU A 32 6.49 6.84 -22.36
CA LEU A 32 6.94 8.13 -21.84
C LEU A 32 5.78 9.14 -21.68
N LYS A 33 4.92 9.28 -22.69
CA LYS A 33 3.74 10.16 -22.63
C LYS A 33 2.84 9.79 -21.46
N ARG A 34 2.60 8.50 -21.27
CA ARG A 34 1.76 7.98 -20.18
C ARG A 34 2.39 8.21 -18.82
N ASP A 35 3.69 7.99 -18.68
CA ASP A 35 4.42 8.19 -17.43
C ASP A 35 4.45 9.67 -17.02
N ILE A 36 4.63 10.60 -17.97
CA ILE A 36 4.58 12.04 -17.71
C ILE A 36 3.19 12.44 -17.21
N ILE A 37 2.12 11.96 -17.83
CA ILE A 37 0.74 12.24 -17.39
C ILE A 37 0.52 11.73 -15.96
N TYR A 38 0.94 10.51 -15.65
CA TYR A 38 0.82 9.96 -14.30
C TYR A 38 1.71 10.68 -13.29
N ALA A 39 2.89 11.13 -13.68
CA ALA A 39 3.76 11.93 -12.81
C ALA A 39 3.13 13.29 -12.46
N ILE A 40 2.52 13.97 -13.44
CA ILE A 40 1.81 15.23 -13.21
C ILE A 40 0.61 15.00 -12.30
N LEU A 41 -0.23 13.98 -12.58
CA LEU A 41 -1.38 13.64 -11.75
C LEU A 41 -0.94 13.26 -10.33
N GLY A 42 0.15 12.50 -10.18
CA GLY A 42 0.73 12.15 -8.89
C GLY A 42 1.23 13.37 -8.13
N PHE A 43 1.87 14.32 -8.81
CA PHE A 43 2.34 15.57 -8.20
C PHE A 43 1.17 16.46 -7.74
N VAL A 44 0.14 16.63 -8.56
CA VAL A 44 -1.09 17.33 -8.19
C VAL A 44 -1.77 16.68 -7.00
N GLY A 45 -1.88 15.33 -7.03
CA GLY A 45 -2.41 14.55 -5.92
C GLY A 45 -1.60 14.74 -4.62
N MET A 46 -0.28 14.74 -4.71
CA MET A 46 0.62 15.00 -3.57
C MET A 46 0.39 16.40 -2.99
N MET A 47 0.30 17.44 -3.83
CA MET A 47 0.00 18.80 -3.39
C MET A 47 -1.36 18.91 -2.72
N PHE A 48 -2.37 18.27 -3.28
CA PHE A 48 -3.71 18.22 -2.69
C PHE A 48 -3.70 17.52 -1.33
N MET A 49 -3.09 16.34 -1.23
CA MET A 49 -2.98 15.57 0.00
C MET A 49 -2.19 16.28 1.10
N SER A 50 -1.17 17.06 0.74
CA SER A 50 -0.37 17.82 1.72
C SER A 50 -1.14 18.92 2.44
N ASN A 51 -2.27 19.39 1.87
CA ASN A 51 -3.14 20.38 2.48
C ASN A 51 -4.26 19.77 3.35
N ILE A 52 -4.39 18.43 3.36
CA ILE A 52 -5.41 17.76 4.15
C ILE A 52 -4.85 17.46 5.54
N ASP A 53 -5.53 17.94 6.58
CA ASP A 53 -5.18 17.68 7.96
C ASP A 53 -5.30 16.18 8.29
N TYR A 54 -4.35 15.67 9.10
CA TYR A 54 -4.35 14.26 9.52
C TYR A 54 -5.61 13.87 10.30
N THR A 55 -6.29 14.81 10.95
CA THR A 55 -7.55 14.60 11.68
C THR A 55 -8.67 14.14 10.76
N PHE A 56 -8.68 14.58 9.49
CA PHE A 56 -9.62 14.11 8.48
C PHE A 56 -9.45 12.59 8.24
N TRP A 57 -8.22 12.14 8.06
CA TRP A 57 -7.89 10.73 7.85
C TRP A 57 -8.23 9.89 9.08
N LYS A 58 -7.93 10.41 10.28
CA LYS A 58 -8.25 9.77 11.55
C LYS A 58 -9.76 9.57 11.73
N LYS A 59 -10.59 10.58 11.40
CA LYS A 59 -12.06 10.47 11.47
C LYS A 59 -12.58 9.44 10.47
N ASN A 60 -12.12 9.50 9.24
CA ASN A 60 -12.57 8.66 8.14
C ASN A 60 -11.85 7.31 8.03
N SER A 61 -11.04 6.94 9.02
CA SER A 61 -10.26 5.69 8.98
C SER A 61 -11.11 4.43 8.87
N LEU A 62 -12.29 4.38 9.52
CA LEU A 62 -13.18 3.22 9.48
C LEU A 62 -13.87 3.05 8.11
N PRO A 63 -14.54 4.07 7.54
CA PRO A 63 -15.09 3.96 6.19
C PRO A 63 -14.01 3.68 5.12
N LEU A 64 -12.81 4.26 5.25
CA LEU A 64 -11.68 3.94 4.38
C LEU A 64 -11.25 2.47 4.50
N CYS A 65 -11.22 1.94 5.72
CA CYS A 65 -10.92 0.53 5.97
C CYS A 65 -11.94 -0.39 5.29
N ILE A 66 -13.24 -0.12 5.46
CA ILE A 66 -14.31 -0.90 4.84
C ILE A 66 -14.21 -0.84 3.31
N PHE A 67 -14.04 0.36 2.75
CA PHE A 67 -13.85 0.57 1.32
C PHE A 67 -12.65 -0.25 0.79
N THR A 68 -11.52 -0.22 1.50
CA THR A 68 -10.31 -0.95 1.11
C THR A 68 -10.54 -2.47 1.15
N VAL A 69 -11.21 -3.00 2.17
CA VAL A 69 -11.57 -4.43 2.23
C VAL A 69 -12.43 -4.82 1.03
N ILE A 70 -13.45 -4.00 0.70
CA ILE A 70 -14.30 -4.25 -0.45
C ILE A 70 -13.48 -4.25 -1.75
N CYS A 71 -12.60 -3.26 -1.97
CA CYS A 71 -11.75 -3.21 -3.15
C CYS A 71 -10.80 -4.41 -3.24
N LEU A 72 -10.19 -4.82 -2.13
CA LEU A 72 -9.32 -6.01 -2.09
C LEU A 72 -10.10 -7.29 -2.41
N ALA A 73 -11.33 -7.41 -1.89
CA ALA A 73 -12.20 -8.55 -2.20
C ALA A 73 -12.65 -8.55 -3.67
N LEU A 74 -12.96 -7.38 -4.24
CA LEU A 74 -13.35 -7.26 -5.65
C LEU A 74 -12.24 -7.71 -6.62
N VAL A 75 -10.97 -7.50 -6.28
CA VAL A 75 -9.85 -8.01 -7.09
C VAL A 75 -9.86 -9.54 -7.20
N LEU A 76 -10.32 -10.24 -6.17
CA LEU A 76 -10.39 -11.71 -6.16
C LEU A 76 -11.54 -12.23 -7.04
N THR A 77 -12.49 -11.38 -7.41
CA THR A 77 -13.60 -11.71 -8.30
C THR A 77 -13.18 -11.67 -9.79
N PRO A 78 -14.05 -12.05 -10.73
CA PRO A 78 -13.79 -11.90 -12.17
C PRO A 78 -13.56 -10.47 -12.64
N LEU A 79 -13.87 -9.45 -11.81
CA LEU A 79 -13.60 -8.04 -12.09
C LEU A 79 -12.11 -7.66 -11.97
N GLY A 80 -11.32 -8.51 -11.32
CA GLY A 80 -9.87 -8.33 -11.22
C GLY A 80 -9.17 -8.54 -12.55
N ILE A 81 -8.33 -7.57 -12.94
CA ILE A 81 -7.50 -7.66 -14.13
C ILE A 81 -6.26 -8.48 -13.79
N GLU A 82 -6.05 -9.53 -14.58
CA GLU A 82 -4.89 -10.38 -14.47
C GLU A 82 -3.71 -9.78 -15.24
N ALA A 83 -2.58 -9.64 -14.55
CA ALA A 83 -1.32 -9.25 -15.14
C ALA A 83 -0.20 -10.14 -14.56
N ASN A 84 0.60 -10.73 -15.45
CA ASN A 84 1.72 -11.62 -15.08
C ASN A 84 1.29 -12.80 -14.18
N GLY A 85 0.13 -13.43 -14.48
CA GLY A 85 -0.36 -14.60 -13.77
C GLY A 85 -0.99 -14.31 -12.40
N ALA A 86 -1.26 -13.05 -12.06
CA ALA A 86 -1.93 -12.69 -10.82
C ALA A 86 -2.95 -11.57 -10.99
N LYS A 87 -4.10 -11.72 -10.34
CA LYS A 87 -5.15 -10.69 -10.30
C LYS A 87 -4.84 -9.70 -9.19
N ARG A 88 -4.36 -8.50 -9.54
CA ARG A 88 -3.94 -7.47 -8.57
C ARG A 88 -4.50 -6.09 -8.86
N TRP A 89 -5.11 -5.92 -10.03
CA TRP A 89 -5.53 -4.63 -10.56
C TRP A 89 -7.06 -4.57 -10.72
N LEU A 90 -7.63 -3.40 -10.47
CA LEU A 90 -8.98 -3.06 -10.86
C LEU A 90 -8.94 -2.01 -11.98
N GLY A 91 -9.77 -2.18 -12.99
CA GLY A 91 -9.88 -1.24 -14.11
C GLY A 91 -11.18 -0.45 -14.04
N ILE A 92 -11.08 0.87 -14.15
CA ILE A 92 -12.24 1.77 -14.26
C ILE A 92 -11.98 2.74 -15.42
N GLY A 93 -12.82 2.67 -16.48
CA GLY A 93 -12.77 3.64 -17.58
C GLY A 93 -11.45 3.71 -18.33
N GLY A 94 -10.69 2.60 -18.44
CA GLY A 94 -9.39 2.55 -19.11
C GLY A 94 -8.18 2.89 -18.20
N ALA A 95 -8.40 3.33 -16.97
CA ALA A 95 -7.37 3.45 -15.95
C ALA A 95 -7.35 2.20 -15.06
N THR A 96 -6.17 1.74 -14.68
CA THR A 96 -5.99 0.63 -13.75
C THR A 96 -5.35 1.12 -12.47
N PHE A 97 -5.83 0.66 -11.33
CA PHE A 97 -5.23 0.91 -10.03
C PHE A 97 -5.12 -0.37 -9.22
N GLN A 98 -4.18 -0.39 -8.29
CA GLN A 98 -3.92 -1.54 -7.43
C GLN A 98 -4.46 -1.27 -6.02
N PRO A 99 -5.55 -1.93 -5.58
CA PRO A 99 -6.15 -1.69 -4.26
C PRO A 99 -5.20 -1.94 -3.08
N SER A 100 -4.21 -2.79 -3.24
CA SER A 100 -3.21 -3.04 -2.19
C SER A 100 -2.30 -1.82 -1.90
N ASP A 101 -2.19 -0.85 -2.82
CA ASP A 101 -1.49 0.41 -2.53
C ASP A 101 -2.30 1.29 -1.58
N ILE A 102 -3.63 1.34 -1.78
CA ILE A 102 -4.55 1.99 -0.84
C ILE A 102 -4.50 1.30 0.52
N ALA A 103 -4.46 -0.04 0.53
CA ALA A 103 -4.37 -0.82 1.76
C ALA A 103 -3.13 -0.47 2.60
N LYS A 104 -1.98 -0.23 2.00
CA LYS A 104 -0.77 0.23 2.73
C LYS A 104 -1.01 1.55 3.46
N PHE A 105 -1.59 2.52 2.78
CA PHE A 105 -1.92 3.82 3.36
C PHE A 105 -2.93 3.69 4.50
N VAL A 106 -4.04 2.98 4.26
CA VAL A 106 -5.12 2.79 5.25
C VAL A 106 -4.62 2.01 6.46
N THR A 107 -3.72 1.04 6.26
CA THR A 107 -3.06 0.32 7.35
C THR A 107 -2.31 1.27 8.29
N ILE A 108 -1.55 2.20 7.75
CA ILE A 108 -0.82 3.19 8.56
C ILE A 108 -1.80 4.03 9.38
N VAL A 109 -2.83 4.57 8.73
CA VAL A 109 -3.81 5.44 9.39
C VAL A 109 -4.58 4.72 10.50
N ILE A 110 -5.09 3.52 10.21
CA ILE A 110 -5.89 2.77 11.19
C ILE A 110 -5.03 2.22 12.33
N THR A 111 -3.81 1.76 12.03
CA THR A 111 -2.87 1.27 13.04
C THR A 111 -2.47 2.41 13.99
N ALA A 112 -2.14 3.59 13.46
CA ALA A 112 -1.83 4.76 14.27
C ALA A 112 -2.99 5.14 15.19
N LYS A 113 -4.23 5.17 14.69
CA LYS A 113 -5.42 5.46 15.49
C LYS A 113 -5.64 4.43 16.60
N VAL A 114 -5.45 3.14 16.33
CA VAL A 114 -5.65 2.08 17.31
C VAL A 114 -4.52 2.10 18.36
N ILE A 115 -3.27 2.38 17.96
CA ILE A 115 -2.14 2.58 18.86
C ILE A 115 -2.43 3.73 19.82
N GLU A 116 -2.87 4.89 19.32
CA GLU A 116 -3.21 6.05 20.16
C GLU A 116 -4.29 5.69 21.20
N LYS A 117 -5.35 5.00 20.79
CA LYS A 117 -6.43 4.57 21.69
C LYS A 117 -5.98 3.58 22.75
N ARG A 118 -4.94 2.78 22.46
CA ARG A 118 -4.47 1.68 23.33
C ARG A 118 -3.05 1.88 23.84
N TYR A 119 -2.55 3.09 23.79
CA TYR A 119 -1.17 3.42 24.13
C TYR A 119 -0.78 2.94 25.54
N GLU A 120 -1.63 3.12 26.53
CA GLU A 120 -1.41 2.67 27.90
C GLU A 120 -1.20 1.14 28.03
N ASN A 121 -1.81 0.37 27.12
CA ASN A 121 -1.77 -1.09 27.11
C ASN A 121 -0.76 -1.67 26.10
N ILE A 122 0.03 -0.84 25.42
CA ILE A 122 0.93 -1.27 24.33
C ILE A 122 1.94 -2.35 24.74
N LYS A 123 2.31 -2.37 26.02
CA LYS A 123 3.21 -3.37 26.60
C LYS A 123 2.55 -4.73 26.86
N SER A 124 1.22 -4.81 26.79
CA SER A 124 0.46 -6.05 26.96
C SER A 124 0.16 -6.68 25.60
N LEU A 125 0.45 -7.96 25.43
CA LEU A 125 0.19 -8.68 24.19
C LEU A 125 -1.30 -8.72 23.87
N THR A 126 -2.13 -9.14 24.83
CA THR A 126 -3.57 -9.39 24.61
C THR A 126 -4.40 -8.13 24.53
N LYS A 127 -4.14 -7.13 25.39
CA LYS A 127 -4.93 -5.90 25.49
C LYS A 127 -4.40 -4.79 24.56
N GLY A 128 -3.13 -4.82 24.18
CA GLY A 128 -2.46 -3.84 23.35
C GLY A 128 -2.22 -4.36 21.92
N VAL A 129 -1.29 -5.28 21.75
CA VAL A 129 -0.75 -5.68 20.44
C VAL A 129 -1.78 -6.42 19.58
N ILE A 130 -2.45 -7.45 20.12
CA ILE A 130 -3.41 -8.26 19.36
C ILE A 130 -4.52 -7.41 18.72
N PRO A 131 -5.21 -6.49 19.45
CA PRO A 131 -6.25 -5.66 18.84
C PRO A 131 -5.74 -4.70 17.78
N ILE A 132 -4.46 -4.31 17.83
CA ILE A 132 -3.83 -3.47 16.81
C ILE A 132 -3.61 -4.28 15.54
N LEU A 133 -3.25 -5.55 15.66
CA LEU A 133 -2.94 -6.44 14.53
C LEU A 133 -4.17 -6.94 13.77
N ILE A 134 -5.37 -6.90 14.32
CA ILE A 134 -6.58 -7.49 13.70
C ILE A 134 -6.79 -6.94 12.27
N ILE A 135 -6.83 -5.64 12.09
CA ILE A 135 -7.11 -5.02 10.79
C ILE A 135 -5.94 -5.23 9.80
N PRO A 136 -4.68 -4.97 10.18
CA PRO A 136 -3.54 -5.32 9.32
C PRO A 136 -3.51 -6.79 8.90
N SER A 137 -3.89 -7.72 9.78
CA SER A 137 -3.95 -9.16 9.45
C SER A 137 -5.02 -9.47 8.40
N ILE A 138 -6.18 -8.81 8.47
CA ILE A 138 -7.22 -8.96 7.44
C ILE A 138 -6.69 -8.51 6.08
N PHE A 139 -6.05 -7.34 6.00
CA PHE A 139 -5.45 -6.85 4.76
C PHE A 139 -4.34 -7.78 4.26
N PHE A 140 -3.49 -8.25 5.17
CA PHE A 140 -2.43 -9.20 4.84
C PHE A 140 -2.98 -10.46 4.18
N ILE A 141 -4.00 -11.09 4.78
CA ILE A 141 -4.63 -12.31 4.24
C ILE A 141 -5.21 -12.04 2.85
N LEU A 142 -5.96 -10.94 2.68
CA LEU A 142 -6.55 -10.59 1.39
C LEU A 142 -5.48 -10.32 0.30
N ILE A 143 -4.37 -9.69 0.65
CA ILE A 143 -3.26 -9.43 -0.27
C ILE A 143 -2.50 -10.73 -0.60
N MET A 144 -2.33 -11.63 0.36
CA MET A 144 -1.73 -12.95 0.11
C MET A 144 -2.57 -13.82 -0.83
N LEU A 145 -3.90 -13.74 -0.74
CA LEU A 145 -4.81 -14.41 -1.69
C LEU A 145 -4.69 -13.88 -3.13
N GLN A 146 -4.11 -12.68 -3.33
CA GLN A 146 -3.81 -12.08 -4.64
C GLN A 146 -2.40 -12.42 -5.16
N PRO A 147 -1.71 -13.45 -4.70
CA PRO A 147 -0.27 -13.76 -4.72
C PRO A 147 0.65 -12.52 -4.79
N ASN A 148 0.50 -11.58 -3.86
CA ASN A 148 1.27 -10.33 -3.82
C ASN A 148 2.17 -10.27 -2.57
N MET A 149 3.16 -11.16 -2.53
CA MET A 149 4.06 -11.32 -1.37
C MET A 149 4.85 -10.04 -1.04
N SER A 150 5.30 -9.31 -2.06
CA SER A 150 6.06 -8.06 -1.86
C SER A 150 5.26 -7.01 -1.09
N THR A 151 4.01 -6.79 -1.49
CA THR A 151 3.13 -5.83 -0.82
C THR A 151 2.71 -6.31 0.57
N ALA A 152 2.41 -7.60 0.72
CA ALA A 152 2.09 -8.20 2.01
C ALA A 152 3.27 -8.09 2.99
N GLY A 153 4.49 -8.37 2.53
CA GLY A 153 5.71 -8.20 3.32
C GLY A 153 5.94 -6.75 3.74
N THR A 154 5.77 -5.80 2.82
CA THR A 154 5.87 -4.36 3.14
C THR A 154 4.88 -3.95 4.22
N LEU A 155 3.63 -4.45 4.15
CA LEU A 155 2.58 -4.15 5.13
C LEU A 155 2.97 -4.65 6.53
N ILE A 156 3.48 -5.88 6.65
CA ILE A 156 3.96 -6.43 7.92
C ILE A 156 5.10 -5.57 8.48
N ILE A 157 6.09 -5.24 7.65
CA ILE A 157 7.25 -4.45 8.08
C ILE A 157 6.79 -3.09 8.62
N VAL A 158 5.89 -2.40 7.92
CA VAL A 158 5.37 -1.10 8.35
C VAL A 158 4.65 -1.21 9.70
N VAL A 159 3.73 -2.18 9.85
CA VAL A 159 3.01 -2.38 11.12
C VAL A 159 3.97 -2.71 12.26
N PHE A 160 4.97 -3.54 11.98
CA PHE A 160 6.01 -3.90 12.94
C PHE A 160 6.81 -2.68 13.41
N ILE A 161 7.27 -1.83 12.46
CA ILE A 161 7.97 -0.58 12.79
C ILE A 161 7.08 0.34 13.63
N MET A 162 5.80 0.47 13.29
CA MET A 162 4.85 1.29 14.05
C MET A 162 4.69 0.79 15.49
N LEU A 163 4.55 -0.51 15.70
CA LEU A 163 4.47 -1.12 17.03
C LEU A 163 5.76 -0.95 17.83
N PHE A 164 6.91 -1.10 17.18
CA PHE A 164 8.22 -0.90 17.78
C PHE A 164 8.40 0.55 18.27
N VAL A 165 8.10 1.53 17.41
CA VAL A 165 8.17 2.97 17.75
C VAL A 165 7.18 3.33 18.85
N ALA A 166 6.00 2.68 18.87
CA ALA A 166 4.99 2.88 19.92
C ALA A 166 5.41 2.33 21.30
N GLY A 167 6.56 1.63 21.40
CA GLY A 167 7.10 1.12 22.65
C GLY A 167 6.61 -0.28 23.06
N MET A 168 6.29 -1.12 22.08
CA MET A 168 5.99 -2.53 22.30
C MET A 168 7.15 -3.23 23.02
N ASN A 169 6.86 -4.21 23.88
CA ASN A 169 7.90 -4.95 24.62
C ASN A 169 8.81 -5.72 23.65
N MET A 170 10.13 -5.53 23.78
CA MET A 170 11.16 -6.16 22.94
C MET A 170 11.08 -7.69 22.89
N LYS A 171 10.59 -8.33 23.94
CA LYS A 171 10.40 -9.79 23.96
C LYS A 171 9.38 -10.23 22.89
N PHE A 172 8.33 -9.45 22.67
CA PHE A 172 7.33 -9.74 21.62
C PHE A 172 7.89 -9.44 20.22
N VAL A 173 8.71 -8.40 20.10
CA VAL A 173 9.43 -8.08 18.85
C VAL A 173 10.26 -9.29 18.41
N LEU A 174 11.09 -9.80 19.33
CA LEU A 174 11.97 -10.95 19.06
C LEU A 174 11.18 -12.22 18.75
N SER A 175 10.08 -12.48 19.47
CA SER A 175 9.24 -13.66 19.21
C SER A 175 8.55 -13.59 17.85
N MET A 176 8.08 -12.42 17.41
CA MET A 176 7.48 -12.24 16.08
C MET A 176 8.50 -12.39 14.96
N LEU A 177 9.72 -11.86 15.15
CA LEU A 177 10.82 -12.07 14.19
C LEU A 177 11.21 -13.54 14.09
N ALA A 178 11.34 -14.24 15.22
CA ALA A 178 11.65 -15.66 15.23
C ALA A 178 10.57 -16.51 14.53
N ALA A 179 9.29 -16.18 14.71
CA ALA A 179 8.18 -16.86 14.05
C ALA A 179 8.08 -16.56 12.54
N GLY A 180 8.63 -15.45 12.07
CA GLY A 180 8.61 -15.08 10.65
C GLY A 180 9.79 -15.63 9.84
N VAL A 181 10.81 -16.17 10.49
CA VAL A 181 12.03 -16.73 9.85
C VAL A 181 11.97 -18.28 9.77
N GLY A 182 11.03 -18.93 10.47
CA GLY A 182 10.81 -20.38 10.41
C GLY A 182 9.71 -20.75 9.43
#